data_621e39387f4ac9f2a7abd48863c1290f
#
_entry.id   621e39387f4ac9f2a7abd48863c1290f
#
_cell.length_a   1.000
_cell.length_b   1.000
_cell.length_c   1.000
_cell.angle_alpha   90.00
_cell.angle_beta   90.00
_cell.angle_gamma   90.00
#
_symmetry.space_group_name_H-M   'P 1'
#
loop_
_entity.id
_entity.type
_entity.pdbx_description
1 polymer ?
#
loop_
_entity_poly.entity_id
_entity_poly.type
_entity_poly.pdbx_seq_one_letter_code
_entity_poly.pdbx_strand_id
1 'polypeptide(L)'
;GEIVCKGPNVMLGYYKNEEATAQVIDKDGWLHTGDLALEDAEGNITIKGRSKNMLLSASGQNIYPEEIEDKLNNLPYVAESIIVQQNDKLVGLVYPDFDEAFAHGLKNEDMERVMEENRVTLNEMLPAYSQISKMKIYPEEFEKTPKKSIKRFLYQEAKG
;
A
#
# COMPACT_ATOMS: atom_id res chain seq x y z
N GLY A 1 -6.09 3.87 15.07
CA GLY A 1 -4.89 3.55 15.88
C GLY A 1 -4.25 2.25 15.45
N GLU A 2 -3.12 1.90 16.06
CA GLU A 2 -2.50 0.60 15.84
C GLU A 2 -3.27 -0.50 16.58
N ILE A 3 -3.41 -1.67 15.96
CA ILE A 3 -3.95 -2.86 16.62
C ILE A 3 -2.86 -3.45 17.51
N VAL A 4 -3.15 -3.59 18.79
CA VAL A 4 -2.29 -4.26 19.75
C VAL A 4 -3.01 -5.44 20.38
N CYS A 5 -2.28 -6.52 20.67
CA CYS A 5 -2.85 -7.76 21.19
C CYS A 5 -2.13 -8.19 22.48
N LYS A 6 -2.90 -8.74 23.44
CA LYS A 6 -2.35 -9.34 24.64
C LYS A 6 -3.16 -10.59 25.01
N GLY A 7 -2.47 -11.66 25.37
CA GLY A 7 -3.13 -12.91 25.77
C GLY A 7 -2.20 -14.10 25.65
N PRO A 8 -2.67 -15.29 26.07
CA PRO A 8 -1.85 -16.51 26.07
C PRO A 8 -1.50 -17.03 24.66
N ASN A 9 -2.15 -16.52 23.63
CA ASN A 9 -1.89 -16.82 22.23
C ASN A 9 -0.81 -15.93 21.61
N VAL A 10 -0.34 -14.88 22.31
CA VAL A 10 0.77 -14.04 21.86
C VAL A 10 2.07 -14.83 22.03
N MET A 11 2.94 -14.78 21.01
CA MET A 11 4.24 -15.44 21.03
C MET A 11 5.09 -14.96 22.20
N LEU A 12 6.02 -15.81 22.67
CA LEU A 12 7.02 -15.42 23.67
C LEU A 12 8.09 -14.48 23.09
N GLY A 13 8.32 -14.54 21.79
CA GLY A 13 9.28 -13.72 21.09
C GLY A 13 9.81 -14.42 19.83
N TYR A 14 10.68 -13.72 19.10
CA TYR A 14 11.41 -14.29 17.97
C TYR A 14 12.56 -15.15 18.46
N TYR A 15 12.72 -16.34 17.91
CA TYR A 15 13.76 -17.28 18.31
C TYR A 15 15.16 -16.67 18.18
N LYS A 16 15.90 -16.63 19.29
CA LYS A 16 17.26 -16.06 19.38
C LYS A 16 17.39 -14.63 18.81
N ASN A 17 16.32 -13.83 18.90
CA ASN A 17 16.33 -12.44 18.44
C ASN A 17 15.56 -11.55 19.43
N GLU A 18 16.23 -11.20 20.51
CA GLU A 18 15.67 -10.37 21.58
C GLU A 18 15.40 -8.94 21.11
N GLU A 19 16.26 -8.41 20.24
CA GLU A 19 16.10 -7.06 19.69
C GLU A 19 14.80 -6.94 18.87
N ALA A 20 14.59 -7.86 17.93
CA ALA A 20 13.35 -7.89 17.16
C ALA A 20 12.12 -8.15 18.03
N THR A 21 12.26 -8.94 19.09
CA THR A 21 11.18 -9.18 20.06
C THR A 21 10.82 -7.89 20.81
N ALA A 22 11.80 -7.14 21.29
CA ALA A 22 11.57 -5.88 22.00
C ALA A 22 10.96 -4.78 21.11
N GLN A 23 11.13 -4.88 19.80
CA GLN A 23 10.50 -3.94 18.85
C GLN A 23 8.99 -4.19 18.68
N VAL A 24 8.49 -5.38 18.98
CA VAL A 24 7.09 -5.76 18.74
C VAL A 24 6.32 -6.12 20.00
N ILE A 25 6.99 -6.52 21.07
CA ILE A 25 6.36 -6.80 22.38
C ILE A 25 6.88 -5.77 23.38
N ASP A 26 5.96 -4.95 23.89
CA ASP A 26 6.32 -3.95 24.88
C ASP A 26 6.55 -4.54 26.29
N LYS A 27 7.03 -3.71 27.21
CA LYS A 27 7.32 -4.10 28.62
C LYS A 27 6.10 -4.63 29.39
N ASP A 28 4.89 -4.27 28.95
CA ASP A 28 3.62 -4.68 29.56
C ASP A 28 3.03 -5.93 28.89
N GLY A 29 3.72 -6.50 27.89
CA GLY A 29 3.37 -7.73 27.20
C GLY A 29 2.34 -7.56 26.08
N TRP A 30 2.16 -6.33 25.55
CA TRP A 30 1.36 -6.09 24.38
C TRP A 30 2.16 -6.30 23.10
N LEU A 31 1.62 -7.09 22.20
CA LEU A 31 2.15 -7.26 20.85
C LEU A 31 1.62 -6.14 19.95
N HIS A 32 2.53 -5.34 19.41
CA HIS A 32 2.30 -4.35 18.39
C HIS A 32 2.25 -5.02 17.02
N THR A 33 1.08 -5.06 16.39
CA THR A 33 0.91 -5.80 15.12
C THR A 33 1.51 -5.04 13.93
N GLY A 34 1.68 -3.74 14.03
CA GLY A 34 2.04 -2.85 12.93
C GLY A 34 0.90 -2.61 11.95
N ASP A 35 -0.31 -3.06 12.25
CA ASP A 35 -1.51 -2.82 11.46
C ASP A 35 -2.31 -1.65 12.05
N LEU A 36 -2.67 -0.70 11.20
CA LEU A 36 -3.51 0.44 11.56
C LEU A 36 -4.98 0.14 11.26
N ALA A 37 -5.85 0.55 12.15
CA ALA A 37 -7.29 0.35 12.03
C ALA A 37 -8.09 1.53 12.57
N LEU A 38 -9.35 1.58 12.16
CA LEU A 38 -10.39 2.43 12.74
C LEU A 38 -11.42 1.53 13.41
N GLU A 39 -11.89 1.95 14.58
CA GLU A 39 -13.01 1.36 15.29
C GLU A 39 -14.22 2.27 15.13
N ASP A 40 -15.37 1.71 14.76
CA ASP A 40 -16.63 2.43 14.67
C ASP A 40 -17.37 2.47 16.02
N ALA A 41 -18.50 3.14 16.05
CA ALA A 41 -19.31 3.29 17.27
C ALA A 41 -19.90 1.95 17.77
N GLU A 42 -19.99 0.97 16.90
CA GLU A 42 -20.48 -0.38 17.18
C GLU A 42 -19.36 -1.34 17.62
N GLY A 43 -18.08 -0.89 17.61
CA GLY A 43 -16.92 -1.68 17.99
C GLY A 43 -16.35 -2.54 16.85
N ASN A 44 -16.77 -2.32 15.60
CA ASN A 44 -16.17 -3.02 14.47
C ASN A 44 -14.82 -2.40 14.12
N ILE A 45 -13.84 -3.24 13.83
CA ILE A 45 -12.48 -2.81 13.48
C ILE A 45 -12.29 -2.96 11.97
N THR A 46 -11.97 -1.86 11.31
CA THR A 46 -11.62 -1.82 9.89
C THR A 46 -10.14 -1.57 9.73
N ILE A 47 -9.41 -2.54 9.16
CA ILE A 47 -7.97 -2.40 8.88
C ILE A 47 -7.78 -1.40 7.74
N LYS A 48 -6.84 -0.46 7.93
CA LYS A 48 -6.49 0.60 6.97
C LYS A 48 -5.18 0.35 6.22
N GLY A 49 -4.21 -0.28 6.85
CA GLY A 49 -2.91 -0.59 6.27
C GLY A 49 -1.84 -0.81 7.31
N ARG A 50 -0.59 -0.81 6.86
CA ARG A 50 0.58 -0.97 7.72
C ARG A 50 1.09 0.38 8.22
N SER A 51 1.41 0.49 9.52
CA SER A 51 1.92 1.73 10.11
C SER A 51 3.18 2.25 9.42
N LYS A 52 4.09 1.34 9.04
CA LYS A 52 5.33 1.68 8.33
C LYS A 52 5.14 2.15 6.87
N ASN A 53 3.99 1.86 6.28
CA ASN A 53 3.66 2.25 4.90
C ASN A 53 2.84 3.53 4.84
N MET A 54 2.27 3.97 5.97
CA MET A 54 1.48 5.20 6.04
C MET A 54 2.30 6.40 5.57
N LEU A 55 1.68 7.23 4.75
CA LEU A 55 2.26 8.47 4.24
C LEU A 55 1.54 9.66 4.87
N LEU A 56 2.22 10.81 4.90
CA LEU A 56 1.62 12.07 5.33
C LEU A 56 1.41 12.97 4.11
N SER A 57 0.20 13.50 3.99
CA SER A 57 -0.09 14.54 3.01
C SER A 57 0.61 15.86 3.39
N ALA A 58 0.71 16.77 2.45
CA ALA A 58 1.21 18.14 2.71
C ALA A 58 0.39 18.90 3.77
N SER A 59 -0.88 18.51 3.96
CA SER A 59 -1.77 19.08 4.99
C SER A 59 -1.73 18.30 6.32
N GLY A 60 -0.83 17.33 6.48
CA GLY A 60 -0.65 16.55 7.71
C GLY A 60 -1.66 15.43 7.92
N GLN A 61 -2.44 15.07 6.90
CA GLN A 61 -3.40 13.97 6.97
C GLN A 61 -2.75 12.64 6.65
N ASN A 62 -3.18 11.59 7.32
CA ASN A 62 -2.70 10.23 7.08
C ASN A 62 -3.25 9.70 5.76
N ILE A 63 -2.36 9.14 4.96
CA ILE A 63 -2.67 8.44 3.71
C ILE A 63 -2.28 6.98 3.89
N TYR A 64 -3.19 6.10 3.56
CA TYR A 64 -3.00 4.65 3.59
C TYR A 64 -2.85 4.12 2.17
N PRO A 65 -1.62 3.88 1.70
CA PRO A 65 -1.38 3.46 0.31
C PRO A 65 -2.16 2.21 -0.09
N GLU A 66 -2.31 1.26 0.82
CA GLU A 66 -3.01 0.01 0.58
C GLU A 66 -4.49 0.23 0.21
N GLU A 67 -5.17 1.20 0.81
CA GLU A 67 -6.56 1.53 0.44
C GLU A 67 -6.68 2.10 -0.98
N ILE A 68 -5.69 2.88 -1.40
CA ILE A 68 -5.65 3.44 -2.76
C ILE A 68 -5.31 2.33 -3.76
N GLU A 69 -4.34 1.49 -3.44
CA GLU A 69 -3.92 0.35 -4.26
C GLU A 69 -5.05 -0.66 -4.47
N ASP A 70 -5.85 -0.93 -3.44
CA ASP A 70 -7.01 -1.81 -3.55
C ASP A 70 -8.01 -1.27 -4.58
N LYS A 71 -8.28 0.03 -4.58
CA LYS A 71 -9.12 0.66 -5.59
C LYS A 71 -8.48 0.62 -6.98
N LEU A 72 -7.18 0.92 -7.09
CA LEU A 72 -6.45 0.94 -8.35
C LEU A 72 -6.37 -0.45 -8.98
N ASN A 73 -6.14 -1.49 -8.18
CA ASN A 73 -6.05 -2.88 -8.65
C ASN A 73 -7.38 -3.41 -9.21
N ASN A 74 -8.50 -2.74 -8.92
CA ASN A 74 -9.82 -3.06 -9.49
C ASN A 74 -10.14 -2.30 -10.77
N LEU A 75 -9.25 -1.41 -11.24
CA LEU A 75 -9.42 -0.69 -12.50
C LEU A 75 -8.92 -1.51 -13.70
N PRO A 76 -9.40 -1.18 -14.93
CA PRO A 76 -9.08 -1.97 -16.12
C PRO A 76 -7.57 -2.13 -16.35
N TYR A 77 -7.15 -3.35 -16.64
CA TYR A 77 -5.79 -3.73 -17.05
C TYR A 77 -4.71 -3.43 -16.01
N VAL A 78 -5.05 -3.35 -14.73
CA VAL A 78 -4.10 -3.25 -13.63
C VAL A 78 -3.89 -4.63 -13.02
N ALA A 79 -2.68 -5.19 -13.15
CA ALA A 79 -2.30 -6.45 -12.52
C ALA A 79 -1.80 -6.22 -11.10
N GLU A 80 -0.91 -5.24 -10.92
CA GLU A 80 -0.33 -4.89 -9.61
C GLU A 80 -0.06 -3.40 -9.56
N SER A 81 -0.16 -2.84 -8.36
CA SER A 81 0.19 -1.44 -8.14
C SER A 81 0.78 -1.20 -6.76
N ILE A 82 1.57 -0.14 -6.65
CA ILE A 82 1.99 0.45 -5.39
C ILE A 82 1.91 1.97 -5.48
N ILE A 83 1.51 2.57 -4.37
CA ILE A 83 1.48 4.03 -4.23
C ILE A 83 2.70 4.46 -3.42
N VAL A 84 3.46 5.37 -4.00
CA VAL A 84 4.66 5.95 -3.37
C VAL A 84 4.55 7.46 -3.33
N GLN A 85 5.35 8.08 -2.48
CA GLN A 85 5.46 9.53 -2.41
C GLN A 85 6.78 9.97 -3.04
N GLN A 86 6.70 10.84 -4.03
CA GLN A 86 7.85 11.43 -4.71
C GLN A 86 7.68 12.95 -4.76
N ASN A 87 8.64 13.72 -4.23
CA ASN A 87 8.56 15.18 -4.16
C ASN A 87 7.21 15.69 -3.57
N ASP A 88 6.80 15.12 -2.44
CA ASP A 88 5.55 15.42 -1.73
C ASP A 88 4.26 15.15 -2.53
N LYS A 89 4.37 14.46 -3.66
CA LYS A 89 3.21 14.04 -4.48
C LYS A 89 3.07 12.53 -4.48
N LEU A 90 1.83 12.06 -4.53
CA LEU A 90 1.54 10.65 -4.68
C LEU A 90 1.69 10.23 -6.14
N VAL A 91 2.38 9.12 -6.35
CA VAL A 91 2.61 8.51 -7.65
C VAL A 91 2.17 7.06 -7.60
N GLY A 92 1.37 6.64 -8.56
CA GLY A 92 1.02 5.25 -8.78
C GLY A 92 2.06 4.56 -9.67
N LEU A 93 2.68 3.51 -9.16
CA LEU A 93 3.52 2.62 -9.95
C LEU A 93 2.66 1.41 -10.31
N VAL A 94 2.52 1.10 -11.58
CA VAL A 94 1.58 0.08 -12.07
C VAL A 94 2.29 -0.91 -12.96
N TYR A 95 2.07 -2.19 -12.71
CA TYR A 95 2.32 -3.26 -13.65
C TYR A 95 1.00 -3.62 -14.33
N PRO A 96 0.85 -3.33 -15.64
CA PRO A 96 -0.38 -3.65 -16.37
C PRO A 96 -0.57 -5.15 -16.57
N ASP A 97 -1.82 -5.57 -16.67
CA ASP A 97 -2.19 -6.88 -17.22
C ASP A 97 -2.08 -6.82 -18.74
N PHE A 98 -0.89 -7.01 -19.25
CA PHE A 98 -0.61 -6.97 -20.69
C PHE A 98 -1.36 -8.05 -21.46
N ASP A 99 -1.53 -9.24 -20.88
CA ASP A 99 -2.20 -10.36 -21.53
C ASP A 99 -3.69 -10.03 -21.74
N GLU A 100 -4.35 -9.50 -20.73
CA GLU A 100 -5.74 -9.05 -20.83
C GLU A 100 -5.88 -7.88 -21.82
N ALA A 101 -4.99 -6.90 -21.76
CA ALA A 101 -4.99 -5.76 -22.65
C ALA A 101 -4.83 -6.19 -24.13
N PHE A 102 -3.89 -7.07 -24.42
CA PHE A 102 -3.64 -7.58 -25.78
C PHE A 102 -4.81 -8.44 -26.27
N ALA A 103 -5.44 -9.23 -25.41
CA ALA A 103 -6.65 -9.99 -25.74
C ALA A 103 -7.82 -9.09 -26.16
N HIS A 104 -7.86 -7.85 -25.66
CA HIS A 104 -8.84 -6.83 -26.03
C HIS A 104 -8.39 -5.90 -27.17
N GLY A 105 -7.28 -6.23 -27.85
CA GLY A 105 -6.79 -5.49 -29.01
C GLY A 105 -5.97 -4.23 -28.69
N LEU A 106 -5.62 -4.01 -27.42
CA LEU A 106 -4.75 -2.93 -27.02
C LEU A 106 -3.29 -3.29 -27.29
N LYS A 107 -2.43 -2.29 -27.43
CA LYS A 107 -0.99 -2.43 -27.64
C LYS A 107 -0.23 -1.77 -26.49
N ASN A 108 1.08 -2.04 -26.42
CA ASN A 108 1.94 -1.40 -25.41
C ASN A 108 1.85 0.14 -25.41
N GLU A 109 1.75 0.74 -26.60
CA GLU A 109 1.59 2.20 -26.78
C GLU A 109 0.27 2.76 -26.23
N ASP A 110 -0.75 1.92 -26.04
CA ASP A 110 -2.05 2.31 -25.47
C ASP A 110 -2.01 2.38 -23.95
N MET A 111 -1.02 1.73 -23.30
CA MET A 111 -1.00 1.54 -21.84
C MET A 111 -0.87 2.86 -21.08
N GLU A 112 -0.10 3.82 -21.59
CA GLU A 112 0.02 5.14 -20.96
C GLU A 112 -1.32 5.87 -20.93
N ARG A 113 -2.07 5.84 -22.04
CA ARG A 113 -3.41 6.41 -22.13
C ARG A 113 -4.37 5.71 -21.17
N VAL A 114 -4.39 4.38 -21.16
CA VAL A 114 -5.25 3.58 -20.29
C VAL A 114 -4.97 3.88 -18.82
N MET A 115 -3.70 3.95 -18.42
CA MET A 115 -3.33 4.25 -17.05
C MET A 115 -3.64 5.70 -16.65
N GLU A 116 -3.57 6.65 -17.59
CA GLU A 116 -4.02 8.03 -17.32
C GLU A 116 -5.54 8.10 -17.14
N GLU A 117 -6.32 7.38 -17.92
CA GLU A 117 -7.77 7.24 -17.72
C GLU A 117 -8.07 6.60 -16.34
N ASN A 118 -7.33 5.57 -15.96
CA ASN A 118 -7.44 4.95 -14.63
C ASN A 118 -7.09 5.95 -13.52
N ARG A 119 -6.06 6.78 -13.70
CA ARG A 119 -5.70 7.82 -12.71
C ARG A 119 -6.85 8.80 -12.48
N VAL A 120 -7.46 9.27 -13.56
CA VAL A 120 -8.61 10.19 -13.47
C VAL A 120 -9.76 9.52 -12.73
N THR A 121 -10.12 8.30 -13.11
CA THR A 121 -11.19 7.52 -12.47
C THR A 121 -10.89 7.29 -10.99
N LEU A 122 -9.64 6.90 -10.66
CA LEU A 122 -9.23 6.70 -9.28
C LEU A 122 -9.35 7.98 -8.46
N ASN A 123 -8.90 9.11 -9.00
CA ASN A 123 -8.94 10.39 -8.30
C ASN A 123 -10.37 10.88 -8.00
N GLU A 124 -11.35 10.48 -8.80
CA GLU A 124 -12.77 10.76 -8.50
C GLU A 124 -13.26 10.03 -7.24
N MET A 125 -12.62 8.90 -6.89
CA MET A 125 -12.94 8.10 -5.70
C MET A 125 -12.13 8.50 -4.46
N LEU A 126 -11.17 9.43 -4.61
CA LEU A 126 -10.22 9.80 -3.55
C LEU A 126 -10.46 11.24 -3.06
N PRO A 127 -10.30 11.48 -1.75
CA PRO A 127 -10.28 12.84 -1.23
C PRO A 127 -9.08 13.62 -1.80
N ALA A 128 -9.22 14.95 -1.87
CA ALA A 128 -8.23 15.83 -2.53
C ALA A 128 -6.79 15.63 -2.01
N TYR A 129 -6.61 15.38 -0.71
CA TYR A 129 -5.29 15.21 -0.10
C TYR A 129 -4.59 13.91 -0.46
N SER A 130 -5.28 12.93 -1.03
CA SER A 130 -4.75 11.62 -1.40
C SER A 130 -4.81 11.32 -2.91
N GLN A 131 -5.07 12.32 -3.73
CA GLN A 131 -5.10 12.16 -5.19
C GLN A 131 -3.72 11.88 -5.77
N ILE A 132 -3.71 11.04 -6.81
CA ILE A 132 -2.52 10.61 -7.51
C ILE A 132 -2.14 11.63 -8.58
N SER A 133 -0.90 12.11 -8.55
CA SER A 133 -0.41 13.13 -9.49
C SER A 133 -0.07 12.56 -10.87
N LYS A 134 0.45 11.34 -10.91
CA LYS A 134 0.80 10.61 -12.14
C LYS A 134 0.85 9.12 -11.94
N MET A 135 0.76 8.36 -13.03
CA MET A 135 1.06 6.93 -13.10
C MET A 135 2.40 6.69 -13.80
N LYS A 136 3.14 5.70 -13.33
CA LYS A 136 4.33 5.17 -14.00
C LYS A 136 4.12 3.70 -14.29
N ILE A 137 4.33 3.30 -15.54
CA ILE A 137 4.19 1.91 -15.97
C ILE A 137 5.51 1.19 -15.77
N TYR A 138 5.42 0.00 -15.14
CA TYR A 138 6.52 -0.94 -15.04
C TYR A 138 6.32 -2.05 -16.06
N PRO A 139 7.35 -2.41 -16.84
CA PRO A 139 7.26 -3.44 -17.86
C PRO A 139 7.30 -4.86 -17.29
N GLU A 140 7.72 -5.02 -16.05
CA GLU A 140 7.89 -6.29 -15.35
C GLU A 140 7.17 -6.25 -14.00
N GLU A 141 6.82 -7.45 -13.50
CA GLU A 141 6.23 -7.60 -12.18
C GLU A 141 7.12 -7.02 -11.08
N PHE A 142 6.48 -6.48 -10.05
CA PHE A 142 7.21 -6.02 -8.87
C PHE A 142 7.83 -7.19 -8.11
N GLU A 143 9.01 -6.96 -7.56
CA GLU A 143 9.69 -7.94 -6.73
C GLU A 143 8.93 -8.17 -5.41
N LYS A 144 8.73 -9.44 -5.06
CA LYS A 144 7.90 -9.86 -3.94
C LYS A 144 8.69 -10.62 -2.88
N THR A 145 8.19 -10.56 -1.66
CA THR A 145 8.63 -11.44 -0.56
C THR A 145 8.10 -12.87 -0.79
N PRO A 146 8.62 -13.89 -0.06
CA PRO A 146 8.05 -15.24 -0.09
C PRO A 146 6.55 -15.31 0.23
N LYS A 147 6.02 -14.32 0.96
CA LYS A 147 4.58 -14.17 1.26
C LYS A 147 3.79 -13.46 0.15
N LYS A 148 4.39 -13.25 -1.02
CA LYS A 148 3.81 -12.55 -2.19
C LYS A 148 3.45 -11.08 -1.94
N SER A 149 4.03 -10.44 -0.96
CA SER A 149 3.91 -8.98 -0.75
C SER A 149 4.98 -8.24 -1.53
N ILE A 150 4.62 -7.15 -2.21
CA ILE A 150 5.57 -6.34 -2.96
C ILE A 150 6.60 -5.73 -2.01
N LYS A 151 7.88 -5.80 -2.36
CA LYS A 151 8.99 -5.20 -1.63
C LYS A 151 9.02 -3.68 -1.89
N ARG A 152 8.13 -2.95 -1.24
CA ARG A 152 7.94 -1.50 -1.43
C ARG A 152 9.23 -0.69 -1.34
N PHE A 153 10.14 -1.07 -0.44
CA PHE A 153 11.38 -0.35 -0.20
C PHE A 153 12.29 -0.27 -1.43
N LEU A 154 12.11 -1.16 -2.42
CA LEU A 154 12.85 -1.13 -3.68
C LEU A 154 12.36 -0.03 -4.63
N TYR A 155 11.14 0.45 -4.45
CA TYR A 155 10.45 1.37 -5.36
C TYR A 155 10.20 2.75 -4.76
N GLN A 156 10.49 2.92 -3.48
CA GLN A 156 10.48 4.22 -2.82
C GLN A 156 11.81 4.91 -3.12
N GLU A 157 11.76 6.14 -3.65
CA GLU A 157 12.98 6.94 -3.75
C GLU A 157 13.53 7.15 -2.34
N ALA A 158 14.84 6.91 -2.18
CA ALA A 158 15.52 7.24 -0.94
C ALA A 158 15.22 8.72 -0.64
N LYS A 159 14.66 8.98 0.54
CA LYS A 159 14.57 10.35 1.05
C LYS A 159 16.00 10.84 1.16
N GLY A 160 16.39 11.71 0.22
CA GLY A 160 17.65 12.41 0.26
C GLY A 160 17.73 13.36 1.46
#